data_630c2b84b0e536e6c5eae095e0c14153
#
_entry.id   630c2b84b0e536e6c5eae095e0c14153
#
_cell.length_a   1.000
_cell.length_b   1.000
_cell.length_c   1.000
_cell.angle_alpha   90.00
_cell.angle_beta   90.00
_cell.angle_gamma   90.00
#
_symmetry.space_group_name_H-M   'P 1'
#
loop_
_entity.id
_entity.type
_entity.pdbx_description
1 polymer ?
#
loop_
_entity_poly.entity_id
_entity_poly.type
_entity_poly.pdbx_seq_one_letter_code
_entity_poly.pdbx_strand_id
1 'polypeptide(L)'
;MKETGIRAVVMEEIVELAKIYNLIKVILFGSRARGDHKLRSDIDLAISGGDCTGFSLDVQDITSTLLFFDVVNLDGVVQRELLESIAKEGVCIYEKI
;
A
#
# COMPACT_ATOMS: atom_id res chain seq x y z
N MET A 1 -5.53 -6.56 13.17
CA MET A 1 -5.89 -6.00 11.84
C MET A 1 -7.12 -6.73 11.32
N LYS A 2 -8.01 -6.01 10.67
CA LYS A 2 -9.18 -6.63 10.04
C LYS A 2 -8.74 -7.53 8.88
N GLU A 3 -9.59 -8.46 8.48
CA GLU A 3 -9.37 -9.31 7.32
C GLU A 3 -9.23 -8.44 6.06
N THR A 4 -8.08 -8.46 5.42
CA THR A 4 -7.82 -7.63 4.24
C THR A 4 -8.11 -8.34 2.91
N GLY A 5 -8.24 -9.65 2.95
CA GLY A 5 -8.37 -10.45 1.74
C GLY A 5 -7.11 -10.50 0.90
N ILE A 6 -5.99 -9.98 1.40
CA ILE A 6 -4.69 -10.03 0.72
C ILE A 6 -3.94 -11.25 1.24
N ARG A 7 -3.51 -12.11 0.31
CA ARG A 7 -2.77 -13.33 0.70
C ARG A 7 -1.44 -12.97 1.36
N ALA A 8 -1.01 -13.81 2.30
CA ALA A 8 0.22 -13.59 3.04
C ALA A 8 1.44 -13.41 2.11
N VAL A 9 1.53 -14.19 1.03
CA VAL A 9 2.64 -14.09 0.08
C VAL A 9 2.68 -12.71 -0.57
N VAL A 10 1.53 -12.12 -0.88
CA VAL A 10 1.46 -10.80 -1.48
C VAL A 10 1.91 -9.74 -0.49
N MET A 11 1.49 -9.85 0.78
CA MET A 11 1.95 -8.94 1.83
C MET A 11 3.47 -8.99 1.98
N GLU A 12 4.05 -10.18 1.97
CA GLU A 12 5.50 -10.36 2.05
C GLU A 12 6.20 -9.71 0.85
N GLU A 13 5.64 -9.88 -0.35
CA GLU A 13 6.19 -9.27 -1.56
C GLU A 13 6.17 -7.75 -1.49
N ILE A 14 5.08 -7.17 -0.98
CA ILE A 14 4.98 -5.72 -0.79
C ILE A 14 6.08 -5.23 0.15
N VAL A 15 6.28 -5.90 1.26
CA VAL A 15 7.30 -5.53 2.26
C VAL A 15 8.70 -5.66 1.67
N GLU A 16 8.98 -6.73 0.93
CA GLU A 16 10.29 -6.91 0.30
C GLU A 16 10.58 -5.82 -0.73
N LEU A 17 9.59 -5.46 -1.55
CA LEU A 17 9.75 -4.37 -2.50
C LEU A 17 9.97 -3.04 -1.80
N ALA A 18 9.29 -2.80 -0.69
CA ALA A 18 9.50 -1.60 0.12
C ALA A 18 10.96 -1.48 0.56
N LYS A 19 11.56 -2.59 0.97
CA LYS A 19 12.97 -2.63 1.37
C LYS A 19 13.90 -2.39 0.17
N ILE A 20 13.62 -3.02 -0.97
CA ILE A 20 14.42 -2.88 -2.19
C ILE A 20 14.47 -1.41 -2.64
N TYR A 21 13.33 -0.71 -2.58
CA TYR A 21 13.24 0.67 -3.00
C TYR A 21 13.50 1.68 -1.87
N ASN A 22 13.96 1.21 -0.72
CA ASN A 22 14.31 2.04 0.43
C ASN A 22 13.17 2.91 0.93
N LEU A 23 11.94 2.42 0.86
CA LEU A 23 10.80 3.15 1.41
C LEU A 23 10.92 3.25 2.93
N ILE A 24 10.39 4.33 3.48
CA ILE A 24 10.33 4.53 4.93
C ILE A 24 9.05 3.94 5.50
N LYS A 25 7.95 4.05 4.76
CA LYS A 25 6.64 3.62 5.28
C LYS A 25 5.74 3.17 4.15
N VAL A 26 4.95 2.12 4.41
CA VAL A 26 3.87 1.66 3.55
C VAL A 26 2.61 1.51 4.41
N ILE A 27 1.54 2.18 4.03
CA ILE A 27 0.26 2.18 4.74
C ILE A 27 -0.81 1.59 3.81
N LEU A 28 -1.49 0.55 4.27
CA LEU A 28 -2.67 0.03 3.60
C LEU A 28 -3.86 0.90 4.01
N PHE A 29 -4.62 1.39 3.03
CA PHE A 29 -5.83 2.17 3.31
C PHE A 29 -6.97 1.71 2.41
N GLY A 30 -8.09 2.41 2.40
CA GLY A 30 -9.24 2.07 1.58
C GLY A 30 -10.01 0.86 2.08
N SER A 31 -10.76 0.22 1.17
CA SER A 31 -11.71 -0.82 1.54
C SER A 31 -11.08 -2.02 2.22
N ARG A 32 -9.87 -2.41 1.83
CA ARG A 32 -9.19 -3.57 2.42
C ARG A 32 -8.69 -3.29 3.84
N ALA A 33 -8.34 -2.04 4.13
CA ALA A 33 -8.00 -1.63 5.49
C ALA A 33 -9.24 -1.56 6.38
N ARG A 34 -10.37 -1.08 5.83
CA ARG A 34 -11.64 -1.02 6.56
C ARG A 34 -12.27 -2.39 6.76
N GLY A 35 -11.99 -3.34 5.88
CA GLY A 35 -12.60 -4.67 5.92
C GLY A 35 -13.92 -4.77 5.15
N ASP A 36 -14.28 -3.73 4.39
CA ASP A 36 -15.51 -3.73 3.58
C ASP A 36 -15.24 -3.94 2.08
N HIS A 37 -14.08 -4.50 1.75
CA HIS A 37 -13.69 -4.77 0.38
C HIS A 37 -14.50 -5.90 -0.23
N LYS A 38 -14.55 -5.88 -1.57
CA LYS A 38 -15.07 -6.98 -2.37
C LYS A 38 -13.89 -7.81 -2.89
N LEU A 39 -14.19 -8.96 -3.48
CA LEU A 39 -13.16 -9.89 -3.97
C LEU A 39 -12.15 -9.21 -4.90
N ARG A 40 -12.61 -8.29 -5.75
CA ARG A 40 -11.76 -7.63 -6.75
C ARG A 40 -11.43 -6.18 -6.42
N SER A 41 -11.67 -5.76 -5.19
CA SER A 41 -11.28 -4.41 -4.77
C SER A 41 -9.78 -4.19 -4.93
N ASP A 42 -9.38 -2.99 -5.34
CA ASP A 42 -7.98 -2.62 -5.48
C ASP A 42 -7.27 -2.68 -4.12
N ILE A 43 -5.96 -2.84 -4.19
CA ILE A 43 -5.11 -2.72 -3.01
C ILE A 43 -4.58 -1.28 -2.98
N ASP A 44 -5.02 -0.52 -1.98
CA ASP A 44 -4.67 0.90 -1.85
C ASP A 44 -3.50 1.07 -0.88
N LEU A 45 -2.39 1.56 -1.39
CA LEU A 45 -1.17 1.76 -0.61
C LEU A 45 -0.76 3.24 -0.63
N ALA A 46 -0.44 3.78 0.54
CA ALA A 46 0.18 5.09 0.67
C ALA A 46 1.63 4.88 1.12
N ILE A 47 2.57 5.45 0.39
CA ILE A 47 4.00 5.19 0.59
C ILE A 47 4.77 6.49 0.77
N SER A 48 5.89 6.41 1.48
CA SER A 48 6.79 7.55 1.67
C SER A 48 8.24 7.10 1.76
N GLY A 49 9.14 8.00 1.39
CA GLY A 49 10.58 7.77 1.40
C GLY A 49 11.05 6.97 0.19
N GLY A 50 12.35 6.98 -0.06
CA GLY A 50 12.95 6.14 -1.08
C GLY A 50 12.48 6.41 -2.51
N ASP A 51 12.57 5.37 -3.34
CA ASP A 51 12.16 5.42 -4.74
C ASP A 51 10.70 5.01 -4.89
N CYS A 52 9.79 5.94 -4.68
CA CYS A 52 8.36 5.68 -4.76
C CYS A 52 7.92 5.29 -6.18
N THR A 53 8.53 5.88 -7.19
CA THR A 53 8.19 5.58 -8.60
C THR A 53 8.54 4.14 -8.95
N GLY A 54 9.75 3.70 -8.60
CA GLY A 54 10.18 2.33 -8.86
C GLY A 54 9.30 1.32 -8.13
N PHE A 55 8.99 1.59 -6.86
CA PHE A 55 8.09 0.73 -6.10
C PHE A 55 6.72 0.62 -6.77
N SER A 56 6.14 1.76 -7.16
CA SER A 56 4.80 1.79 -7.76
C SER A 56 4.71 0.96 -9.04
N LEU A 57 5.76 0.99 -9.86
CA LEU A 57 5.80 0.20 -11.09
C LEU A 57 5.94 -1.30 -10.78
N ASP A 58 6.88 -1.65 -9.92
CA ASP A 58 7.19 -3.05 -9.65
C ASP A 58 6.11 -3.76 -8.82
N VAL A 59 5.47 -3.06 -7.90
CA VAL A 59 4.42 -3.70 -7.08
C VAL A 59 3.29 -4.22 -7.95
N GLN A 60 2.97 -3.53 -9.03
CA GLN A 60 1.94 -3.99 -9.96
C GLN A 60 2.43 -5.17 -10.80
N ASP A 61 3.69 -5.17 -11.21
CA ASP A 61 4.21 -6.14 -12.17
C ASP A 61 4.73 -7.42 -11.54
N ILE A 62 5.29 -7.35 -10.34
CA ILE A 62 6.07 -8.45 -9.76
C ILE A 62 5.27 -9.27 -8.76
N THR A 63 4.30 -8.65 -8.06
CA THR A 63 3.57 -9.37 -7.01
C THR A 63 2.68 -10.48 -7.56
N SER A 64 2.47 -11.51 -6.73
CA SER A 64 1.72 -12.72 -7.07
C SER A 64 0.21 -12.52 -6.97
N THR A 65 -0.29 -11.40 -7.50
CA THR A 65 -1.73 -11.11 -7.51
C THR A 65 -2.15 -10.49 -8.83
N LEU A 66 -3.40 -10.75 -9.22
CA LEU A 66 -4.03 -10.12 -10.38
C LEU A 66 -4.80 -8.84 -10.00
N LEU A 67 -4.87 -8.53 -8.71
CA LEU A 67 -5.53 -7.30 -8.25
C LEU A 67 -4.69 -6.09 -8.65
N PHE A 68 -5.37 -4.97 -8.90
CA PHE A 68 -4.69 -3.72 -9.19
C PHE A 68 -4.27 -3.03 -7.90
N PHE A 69 -3.14 -2.35 -7.98
CA PHE A 69 -2.65 -1.50 -6.89
C PHE A 69 -2.93 -0.05 -7.22
N ASP A 70 -3.44 0.69 -6.25
CA ASP A 70 -3.57 2.14 -6.30
C ASP A 70 -2.57 2.71 -5.29
N VAL A 71 -1.49 3.33 -5.80
CA VAL A 71 -0.38 3.77 -4.96
C VAL A 71 -0.34 5.28 -4.89
N VAL A 72 -0.42 5.80 -3.66
CA VAL A 72 -0.34 7.23 -3.37
C VAL A 72 1.02 7.55 -2.78
N ASN A 73 1.73 8.48 -3.41
CA ASN A 73 3.02 8.97 -2.91
C ASN A 73 2.79 10.10 -1.92
N LEU A 74 2.99 9.82 -0.64
CA LEU A 74 2.79 10.81 0.42
C LEU A 74 3.83 11.93 0.41
N ASP A 75 4.95 11.75 -0.30
CA ASP A 75 5.97 12.79 -0.44
C ASP A 75 5.63 13.79 -1.54
N GLY A 76 4.61 13.50 -2.34
CA GLY A 76 4.13 14.39 -3.38
C GLY A 76 2.95 15.23 -2.91
N VAL A 77 2.25 15.83 -3.88
CA VAL A 77 1.04 16.61 -3.60
C VAL A 77 -0.15 15.66 -3.48
N VAL A 78 -0.80 15.66 -2.32
CA VAL A 78 -1.96 14.81 -2.04
C VAL A 78 -3.08 15.67 -1.51
N GLN A 79 -4.30 15.43 -1.99
CA GLN A 79 -5.47 16.17 -1.52
C GLN A 79 -5.72 15.92 -0.03
N ARG A 80 -6.17 16.97 0.67
CA ARG A 80 -6.40 16.93 2.11
C ARG A 80 -7.35 15.80 2.52
N GLU A 81 -8.46 15.64 1.81
CA GLU A 81 -9.47 14.63 2.12
C GLU A 81 -8.88 13.22 2.07
N LEU A 82 -8.00 12.97 1.11
CA LEU A 82 -7.32 11.69 0.99
C LEU A 82 -6.34 11.48 2.14
N LEU A 83 -5.56 12.50 2.49
CA LEU A 83 -4.66 12.43 3.65
C LEU A 83 -5.42 12.14 4.94
N GLU A 84 -6.57 12.77 5.13
CA GLU A 84 -7.41 12.53 6.29
C GLU A 84 -7.93 11.09 6.34
N SER A 85 -8.37 10.56 5.20
CA SER A 85 -8.82 9.18 5.10
C SER A 85 -7.70 8.19 5.41
N ILE A 86 -6.50 8.43 4.88
CA ILE A 86 -5.34 7.59 5.14
C ILE A 86 -4.98 7.62 6.62
N ALA A 87 -4.99 8.79 7.25
CA ALA A 87 -4.69 8.93 8.66
C ALA A 87 -5.72 8.23 9.55
N LYS A 88 -6.99 8.28 9.16
CA LYS A 88 -8.09 7.73 9.96
C LYS A 88 -8.18 6.21 9.86
N GLU A 89 -8.07 5.67 8.64
CA GLU A 89 -8.33 4.25 8.39
C GLU A 89 -7.09 3.43 8.04
N GLY A 90 -5.96 4.09 7.81
CA GLY A 90 -4.74 3.42 7.34
C GLY A 90 -4.15 2.49 8.38
N VAL A 91 -3.58 1.40 7.88
CA VAL A 91 -2.87 0.42 8.69
C VAL A 91 -1.43 0.37 8.18
N CYS A 92 -0.47 0.69 9.03
CA CYS A 92 0.94 0.62 8.66
C CYS A 92 1.35 -0.84 8.52
N ILE A 93 1.73 -1.26 7.31
CA ILE A 93 2.17 -2.63 7.04
C ILE A 93 3.68 -2.75 6.94
N TYR A 94 4.38 -1.63 6.80
CA TYR A 94 5.84 -1.59 6.80
C TYR A 94 6.31 -0.23 7.28
N GLU A 95 7.30 -0.25 8.16
CA GLU A 95 7.99 0.98 8.58
C GLU A 95 9.45 0.66 8.81
N LYS A 96 10.31 1.44 8.17
CA LYS A 96 11.76 1.29 8.33
C LYS A 96 12.17 1.82 9.71
N ILE A 97 12.92 1.03 10.43
CA ILE A 97 13.41 1.37 11.77
C ILE A 97 14.85 1.85 11.70
#